data_5dd6207d3c2d05826b1cea76b68f554d
#
_entry.id   5dd6207d3c2d05826b1cea76b68f554d
#
_cell.length_a   1.000
_cell.length_b   1.000
_cell.length_c   1.000
_cell.angle_alpha   90.00
_cell.angle_beta   90.00
_cell.angle_gamma   90.00
#
_symmetry.space_group_name_H-M   'P 1'
#
loop_
_entity.id
_entity.type
_entity.pdbx_description
1 polymer ?
#
loop_
_entity_poly.entity_id
_entity_poly.type
_entity_poly.pdbx_seq_one_letter_code
_entity_poly.pdbx_strand_id
1 'polypeptide(L)'
;LSEWALTHRSLVLYLILIFAVAGALAYQRLGQSEDPPFTFRVMVVRAIWPGASDVQMAEQVTDKLERKLQETPYVERIRSFSKPGETTILIELRESTPPKDVPASWYQVRKKIGDIAGTLPQGVIGPFFNDEFGDTYGSIFALSGDGFTYAEMKDYADFVRQQLLGVPLVAKVEQFGVQNEKVNILFSSKKFAQLGVPFEQIVNQLATQNNIEASGILVTPTDNLQVRVTGAIKSAKELEDLQLRAGSTTFRLGDFATVERAYQDPPQEKMRFNGKEVIGLGVSMEKGGNIIKLGESLQSTVERIRAQLPVGIELEQVANQPRAVTASVSEFVRTLIEAVIIVLAVSFLALGLHTKPKLSLDVRPGLVVALTIPMVLAITFLFMRVLDISLHKISLGALIIALGLLVDDAII
;
A
#
# COMPACT_ATOMS: atom_id res chain seq x y z
N LEU A 1 -2.79 -28.95 -41.56
CA LEU A 1 -1.74 -28.11 -40.96
C LEU A 1 -0.34 -28.72 -41.16
N SER A 2 -0.14 -29.98 -40.85
CA SER A 2 1.17 -30.68 -40.96
C SER A 2 1.74 -30.67 -42.36
N GLU A 3 0.90 -30.96 -43.38
CA GLU A 3 1.30 -30.98 -44.79
C GLU A 3 1.67 -29.56 -45.27
N TRP A 4 0.94 -28.54 -44.85
CA TRP A 4 1.26 -27.15 -45.12
C TRP A 4 2.59 -26.74 -44.50
N ALA A 5 2.85 -27.15 -43.28
CA ALA A 5 4.11 -26.87 -42.57
C ALA A 5 5.32 -27.53 -43.27
N LEU A 6 5.15 -28.72 -43.79
CA LEU A 6 6.20 -29.44 -44.55
C LEU A 6 6.53 -28.79 -45.88
N THR A 7 5.51 -28.18 -46.55
CA THR A 7 5.70 -27.46 -47.82
C THR A 7 6.28 -26.06 -47.63
N HIS A 8 6.05 -25.40 -46.49
CA HIS A 8 6.52 -24.04 -46.20
C HIS A 8 7.57 -23.97 -45.11
N ARG A 9 8.59 -24.83 -45.17
CA ARG A 9 9.62 -24.98 -44.12
C ARG A 9 10.31 -23.68 -43.69
N SER A 10 10.65 -22.81 -44.66
CA SER A 10 11.28 -21.52 -44.36
C SER A 10 10.38 -20.55 -43.58
N LEU A 11 9.09 -20.56 -43.89
CA LEU A 11 8.09 -19.75 -43.16
C LEU A 11 7.91 -20.29 -41.73
N VAL A 12 7.84 -21.63 -41.59
CA VAL A 12 7.72 -22.25 -40.26
C VAL A 12 8.93 -21.94 -39.40
N LEU A 13 10.16 -22.06 -39.92
CA LEU A 13 11.37 -21.68 -39.20
C LEU A 13 11.39 -20.21 -38.81
N TYR A 14 10.93 -19.34 -39.69
CA TYR A 14 10.82 -17.92 -39.42
C TYR A 14 9.83 -17.63 -38.28
N LEU A 15 8.66 -18.29 -38.30
CA LEU A 15 7.67 -18.17 -37.22
C LEU A 15 8.20 -18.70 -35.88
N ILE A 16 8.90 -19.84 -35.89
CA ILE A 16 9.55 -20.38 -34.70
C ILE A 16 10.53 -19.38 -34.10
N LEU A 17 11.38 -18.76 -34.91
CA LEU A 17 12.33 -17.76 -34.45
C LEU A 17 11.64 -16.53 -33.86
N ILE A 18 10.59 -16.02 -34.54
CA ILE A 18 9.82 -14.88 -34.04
C ILE A 18 9.18 -15.19 -32.68
N PHE A 19 8.52 -16.33 -32.55
CA PHE A 19 7.87 -16.70 -31.29
C PHE A 19 8.88 -16.97 -30.19
N ALA A 20 10.04 -17.55 -30.48
CA ALA A 20 11.09 -17.73 -29.50
C ALA A 20 11.63 -16.38 -28.99
N VAL A 21 11.93 -15.45 -29.89
CA VAL A 21 12.41 -14.11 -29.53
C VAL A 21 11.33 -13.30 -28.80
N ALA A 22 10.09 -13.31 -29.33
CA ALA A 22 8.96 -12.62 -28.71
C ALA A 22 8.63 -13.16 -27.33
N GLY A 23 8.68 -14.47 -27.14
CA GLY A 23 8.48 -15.14 -25.85
C GLY A 23 9.56 -14.80 -24.83
N ALA A 24 10.83 -14.78 -25.25
CA ALA A 24 11.94 -14.38 -24.39
C ALA A 24 11.81 -12.92 -23.95
N LEU A 25 11.44 -12.01 -24.86
CA LEU A 25 11.17 -10.61 -24.54
C LEU A 25 9.93 -10.45 -23.64
N ALA A 26 8.89 -11.26 -23.88
CA ALA A 26 7.71 -11.29 -23.02
C ALA A 26 8.06 -11.69 -21.60
N TYR A 27 8.84 -12.77 -21.41
CA TYR A 27 9.31 -13.22 -20.09
C TYR A 27 10.03 -12.12 -19.31
N GLN A 28 10.92 -11.36 -19.95
CA GLN A 28 11.63 -10.26 -19.30
C GLN A 28 10.73 -9.09 -18.87
N ARG A 29 9.56 -8.95 -19.52
CA ARG A 29 8.60 -7.88 -19.26
C ARG A 29 7.39 -8.32 -18.45
N LEU A 30 7.27 -9.60 -18.11
CA LEU A 30 6.21 -10.08 -17.24
C LEU A 30 6.40 -9.52 -15.83
N GLY A 31 5.29 -9.09 -15.20
CA GLY A 31 5.25 -8.80 -13.79
C GLY A 31 5.61 -10.05 -12.98
N GLN A 32 6.27 -9.85 -11.87
CA GLN A 32 6.62 -10.93 -10.94
C GLN A 32 6.15 -10.55 -9.55
N SER A 33 5.32 -11.40 -8.94
CA SER A 33 4.77 -11.24 -7.61
C SER A 33 4.76 -12.57 -6.87
N GLU A 34 4.51 -12.57 -5.58
CA GLU A 34 4.36 -13.80 -4.81
C GLU A 34 3.04 -14.47 -5.13
N ASP A 35 1.95 -13.72 -5.02
CA ASP A 35 0.59 -14.15 -5.24
C ASP A 35 -0.06 -13.36 -6.38
N PRO A 36 -1.14 -13.88 -7.00
CA PRO A 36 -1.91 -13.14 -7.98
C PRO A 36 -2.53 -11.90 -7.35
N PRO A 37 -2.66 -10.80 -8.11
CA PRO A 37 -3.33 -9.60 -7.61
C PRO A 37 -4.79 -9.94 -7.30
N PHE A 38 -5.24 -9.56 -6.12
CA PHE A 38 -6.64 -9.69 -5.74
C PHE A 38 -7.26 -8.31 -5.54
N THR A 39 -8.57 -8.22 -5.75
CA THR A 39 -9.31 -6.97 -5.62
C THR A 39 -10.16 -7.03 -4.38
N PHE A 40 -9.90 -6.16 -3.42
CA PHE A 40 -10.77 -5.98 -2.26
C PHE A 40 -12.09 -5.34 -2.69
N ARG A 41 -13.18 -5.97 -2.26
CA ARG A 41 -14.54 -5.52 -2.54
C ARG A 41 -15.25 -5.04 -1.27
N VAL A 42 -14.47 -4.49 -0.35
CA VAL A 42 -14.95 -3.94 0.92
C VAL A 42 -14.53 -2.50 1.06
N MET A 43 -15.42 -1.63 1.51
CA MET A 43 -15.13 -0.26 1.93
C MET A 43 -15.64 -0.07 3.35
N VAL A 44 -14.88 0.65 4.16
CA VAL A 44 -15.31 1.10 5.48
C VAL A 44 -15.68 2.58 5.41
N VAL A 45 -16.87 2.90 5.93
CA VAL A 45 -17.32 4.28 6.15
C VAL A 45 -17.44 4.50 7.65
N ARG A 46 -16.83 5.55 8.15
CA ARG A 46 -16.82 5.90 9.57
C ARG A 46 -17.34 7.33 9.76
N ALA A 47 -18.23 7.52 10.72
CA ALA A 47 -18.68 8.84 11.13
C ALA A 47 -18.59 8.99 12.65
N ILE A 48 -18.25 10.19 13.11
CA ILE A 48 -18.07 10.51 14.53
C ILE A 48 -19.06 11.61 14.90
N TRP A 49 -19.76 11.44 15.99
CA TRP A 49 -20.66 12.46 16.57
C TRP A 49 -20.41 12.55 18.07
N PRO A 50 -19.50 13.43 18.50
CA PRO A 50 -19.13 13.53 19.91
C PRO A 50 -20.34 13.83 20.80
N GLY A 51 -20.49 13.08 21.88
CA GLY A 51 -21.59 13.24 22.83
C GLY A 51 -22.90 12.51 22.48
N ALA A 52 -23.02 11.92 21.29
CA ALA A 52 -24.19 11.13 20.93
C ALA A 52 -24.18 9.77 21.61
N SER A 53 -25.37 9.27 21.98
CA SER A 53 -25.52 7.89 22.42
C SER A 53 -25.46 6.90 21.24
N ASP A 54 -25.29 5.61 21.53
CA ASP A 54 -25.33 4.54 20.54
C ASP A 54 -26.65 4.50 19.75
N VAL A 55 -27.79 4.71 20.44
CA VAL A 55 -29.13 4.79 19.82
C VAL A 55 -29.23 6.00 18.89
N GLN A 56 -28.77 7.18 19.33
CA GLN A 56 -28.74 8.38 18.47
C GLN A 56 -27.85 8.16 17.24
N MET A 57 -26.67 7.54 17.41
CA MET A 57 -25.82 7.18 16.30
C MET A 57 -26.52 6.24 15.34
N ALA A 58 -27.16 5.18 15.83
CA ALA A 58 -27.84 4.19 15.02
C ALA A 58 -29.00 4.80 14.20
N GLU A 59 -29.88 5.58 14.85
CA GLU A 59 -31.12 6.09 14.22
C GLU A 59 -30.87 7.33 13.34
N GLN A 60 -29.99 8.24 13.77
CA GLN A 60 -29.87 9.55 13.12
C GLN A 60 -28.70 9.63 12.13
N VAL A 61 -27.71 8.76 12.25
CA VAL A 61 -26.53 8.74 11.38
C VAL A 61 -26.48 7.43 10.60
N THR A 62 -26.39 6.30 11.27
CA THR A 62 -26.15 5.00 10.62
C THR A 62 -27.28 4.61 9.66
N ASP A 63 -28.53 4.66 10.10
CA ASP A 63 -29.70 4.33 9.28
C ASP A 63 -29.80 5.17 8.01
N LYS A 64 -29.55 6.49 8.13
CA LYS A 64 -29.54 7.38 6.97
C LYS A 64 -28.45 7.04 5.96
N LEU A 65 -27.25 6.74 6.47
CA LEU A 65 -26.12 6.34 5.63
C LEU A 65 -26.40 4.98 4.96
N GLU A 66 -26.87 3.98 5.71
CA GLU A 66 -27.20 2.65 5.18
C GLU A 66 -28.23 2.69 4.07
N ARG A 67 -29.35 3.40 4.29
CA ARG A 67 -30.40 3.55 3.26
C ARG A 67 -29.81 4.11 1.95
N LYS A 68 -28.93 5.08 2.05
CA LYS A 68 -28.30 5.68 0.86
C LYS A 68 -27.29 4.75 0.21
N LEU A 69 -26.56 3.99 1.00
CA LEU A 69 -25.58 3.01 0.55
C LEU A 69 -26.20 1.82 -0.18
N GLN A 70 -27.42 1.41 0.19
CA GLN A 70 -28.17 0.33 -0.49
C GLN A 70 -28.46 0.65 -1.96
N GLU A 71 -28.47 1.92 -2.35
CA GLU A 71 -28.65 2.33 -3.75
C GLU A 71 -27.38 2.16 -4.60
N THR A 72 -26.26 1.73 -4.02
CA THR A 72 -24.98 1.59 -4.75
C THR A 72 -24.98 0.31 -5.60
N PRO A 73 -24.53 0.37 -6.86
CA PRO A 73 -24.43 -0.81 -7.70
C PRO A 73 -23.54 -1.89 -7.08
N TYR A 74 -23.87 -3.14 -7.34
CA TYR A 74 -23.11 -4.33 -6.89
C TYR A 74 -23.01 -4.54 -5.38
N VAL A 75 -23.66 -3.75 -4.53
CA VAL A 75 -23.70 -4.02 -3.09
C VAL A 75 -24.35 -5.36 -2.82
N GLU A 76 -23.66 -6.21 -2.08
CA GLU A 76 -24.17 -7.50 -1.59
C GLU A 76 -24.64 -7.37 -0.16
N ARG A 77 -23.83 -6.75 0.69
CA ARG A 77 -24.09 -6.64 2.12
C ARG A 77 -23.58 -5.34 2.70
N ILE A 78 -24.32 -4.80 3.65
CA ILE A 78 -23.92 -3.69 4.49
C ILE A 78 -24.00 -4.18 5.93
N ARG A 79 -22.92 -3.98 6.69
CA ARG A 79 -22.84 -4.25 8.13
C ARG A 79 -22.43 -2.99 8.84
N SER A 80 -23.09 -2.69 9.95
CA SER A 80 -22.76 -1.52 10.73
C SER A 80 -22.64 -1.82 12.22
N PHE A 81 -21.83 -0.99 12.87
CA PHE A 81 -21.62 -1.00 14.31
C PHE A 81 -21.76 0.41 14.83
N SER A 82 -22.75 0.66 15.65
CA SER A 82 -22.95 1.95 16.32
C SER A 82 -22.57 1.82 17.79
N LYS A 83 -21.70 2.70 18.24
CA LYS A 83 -21.30 2.86 19.64
C LYS A 83 -21.44 4.33 20.03
N PRO A 84 -21.44 4.69 21.32
CA PRO A 84 -21.51 6.09 21.72
C PRO A 84 -20.47 6.94 21.00
N GLY A 85 -20.92 7.97 20.29
CA GLY A 85 -20.08 8.91 19.56
C GLY A 85 -19.51 8.44 18.23
N GLU A 86 -19.72 7.20 17.78
CA GLU A 86 -19.12 6.70 16.55
C GLU A 86 -19.94 5.62 15.86
N THR A 87 -19.98 5.64 14.54
CA THR A 87 -20.46 4.52 13.72
C THR A 87 -19.41 4.08 12.70
N THR A 88 -19.37 2.77 12.47
CA THR A 88 -18.55 2.14 11.42
C THR A 88 -19.45 1.28 10.56
N ILE A 89 -19.42 1.49 9.26
CA ILE A 89 -20.23 0.79 8.26
C ILE A 89 -19.29 0.09 7.28
N LEU A 90 -19.42 -1.21 7.12
CA LEU A 90 -18.73 -2.03 6.14
C LEU A 90 -19.66 -2.28 4.96
N ILE A 91 -19.20 -1.95 3.76
CA ILE A 91 -19.92 -2.16 2.51
C ILE A 91 -19.18 -3.23 1.74
N GLU A 92 -19.85 -4.34 1.46
CA GLU A 92 -19.32 -5.47 0.71
C GLU A 92 -19.99 -5.50 -0.67
N LEU A 93 -19.18 -5.49 -1.73
CA LEU A 93 -19.66 -5.70 -3.10
C LEU A 93 -19.68 -7.19 -3.42
N ARG A 94 -20.54 -7.61 -4.34
CA ARG A 94 -20.65 -8.99 -4.84
C ARG A 94 -19.32 -9.50 -5.35
N GLU A 95 -19.00 -10.76 -5.09
CA GLU A 95 -17.79 -11.40 -5.62
C GLU A 95 -17.71 -11.37 -7.15
N SER A 96 -18.87 -11.42 -7.82
CA SER A 96 -18.99 -11.32 -9.27
C SER A 96 -18.70 -9.93 -9.84
N THR A 97 -18.50 -8.90 -8.99
CA THR A 97 -18.19 -7.54 -9.46
C THR A 97 -16.86 -7.53 -10.21
N PRO A 98 -16.83 -7.10 -11.48
CA PRO A 98 -15.57 -7.03 -12.21
C PRO A 98 -14.55 -6.12 -11.51
N PRO A 99 -13.27 -6.49 -11.42
CA PRO A 99 -12.25 -5.69 -10.76
C PRO A 99 -12.17 -4.23 -11.24
N LYS A 100 -12.40 -4.02 -12.54
CA LYS A 100 -12.42 -2.69 -13.18
C LYS A 100 -13.56 -1.78 -12.70
N ASP A 101 -14.68 -2.37 -12.23
CA ASP A 101 -15.88 -1.64 -11.83
C ASP A 101 -15.87 -1.29 -10.33
N VAL A 102 -14.99 -1.90 -9.54
CA VAL A 102 -14.87 -1.67 -8.10
C VAL A 102 -14.51 -0.22 -7.76
N PRO A 103 -13.51 0.43 -8.40
CA PRO A 103 -13.21 1.84 -8.13
C PRO A 103 -14.38 2.79 -8.47
N ALA A 104 -15.12 2.49 -9.55
CA ALA A 104 -16.29 3.25 -9.93
C ALA A 104 -17.42 3.11 -8.90
N SER A 105 -17.61 1.91 -8.32
CA SER A 105 -18.57 1.66 -7.24
C SER A 105 -18.20 2.46 -5.98
N TRP A 106 -16.91 2.50 -5.60
CA TRP A 106 -16.44 3.30 -4.47
C TRP A 106 -16.60 4.81 -4.68
N TYR A 107 -16.41 5.27 -5.91
CA TYR A 107 -16.72 6.66 -6.26
C TYR A 107 -18.22 6.96 -6.08
N GLN A 108 -19.13 6.05 -6.50
CA GLN A 108 -20.56 6.20 -6.28
C GLN A 108 -20.93 6.23 -4.80
N VAL A 109 -20.30 5.41 -3.96
CA VAL A 109 -20.47 5.45 -2.50
C VAL A 109 -20.16 6.86 -1.97
N ARG A 110 -18.96 7.40 -2.29
CA ARG A 110 -18.56 8.74 -1.85
C ARG A 110 -19.52 9.83 -2.31
N LYS A 111 -19.94 9.77 -3.58
CA LYS A 111 -20.90 10.73 -4.15
C LYS A 111 -22.24 10.69 -3.42
N LYS A 112 -22.82 9.49 -3.29
CA LYS A 112 -24.14 9.30 -2.66
C LYS A 112 -24.16 9.75 -1.19
N ILE A 113 -23.10 9.46 -0.45
CA ILE A 113 -22.95 9.93 0.91
C ILE A 113 -22.74 11.44 0.97
N GLY A 114 -21.96 12.01 0.06
CA GLY A 114 -21.80 13.47 -0.08
C GLY A 114 -23.13 14.19 -0.31
N ASP A 115 -24.01 13.61 -1.12
CA ASP A 115 -25.33 14.16 -1.44
C ASP A 115 -26.23 14.31 -0.19
N ILE A 116 -26.07 13.44 0.81
CA ILE A 116 -26.87 13.45 2.04
C ILE A 116 -26.14 14.03 3.26
N ALA A 117 -24.87 14.42 3.12
CA ALA A 117 -24.06 14.92 4.25
C ALA A 117 -24.73 16.09 4.96
N GLY A 118 -25.39 17.00 4.23
CA GLY A 118 -26.13 18.13 4.79
C GLY A 118 -27.42 17.76 5.58
N THR A 119 -27.87 16.50 5.50
CA THR A 119 -29.03 16.01 6.24
C THR A 119 -28.68 15.32 7.57
N LEU A 120 -27.37 15.12 7.81
CA LEU A 120 -26.88 14.58 9.07
C LEU A 120 -27.02 15.61 10.20
N PRO A 121 -27.10 15.18 11.45
CA PRO A 121 -27.16 16.08 12.60
C PRO A 121 -25.96 17.02 12.66
N GLN A 122 -26.17 18.22 13.20
CA GLN A 122 -25.07 19.15 13.44
C GLN A 122 -24.04 18.55 14.43
N GLY A 123 -22.75 18.76 14.16
CA GLY A 123 -21.67 18.21 14.97
C GLY A 123 -21.19 16.82 14.53
N VAL A 124 -21.79 16.21 13.51
CA VAL A 124 -21.26 14.99 12.90
C VAL A 124 -19.98 15.32 12.11
N ILE A 125 -18.91 14.62 12.43
CA ILE A 125 -17.59 14.73 11.80
C ILE A 125 -17.40 13.56 10.83
N GLY A 126 -17.03 13.85 9.60
CA GLY A 126 -16.97 12.87 8.51
C GLY A 126 -18.22 13.00 7.62
N PRO A 127 -18.65 11.90 6.92
CA PRO A 127 -18.10 10.54 6.92
C PRO A 127 -16.71 10.40 6.30
N PHE A 128 -15.89 9.52 6.88
CA PHE A 128 -14.57 9.13 6.38
C PHE A 128 -14.67 7.80 5.65
N PHE A 129 -13.92 7.66 4.57
CA PHE A 129 -13.95 6.47 3.71
C PHE A 129 -12.58 5.80 3.69
N ASN A 130 -12.56 4.48 3.81
CA ASN A 130 -11.36 3.68 3.61
C ASN A 130 -11.71 2.48 2.72
N ASP A 131 -11.09 2.40 1.55
CA ASP A 131 -11.18 1.33 0.56
C ASP A 131 -9.78 0.79 0.17
N GLU A 132 -8.75 1.22 0.90
CA GLU A 132 -7.35 0.88 0.65
C GLU A 132 -6.84 -0.26 1.54
N PHE A 133 -7.68 -1.27 1.81
CA PHE A 133 -7.26 -2.45 2.60
C PHE A 133 -6.35 -3.41 1.85
N GLY A 134 -6.26 -3.26 0.53
CA GLY A 134 -5.58 -4.19 -0.35
C GLY A 134 -4.11 -3.91 -0.53
N ASP A 135 -3.59 -2.89 0.11
CA ASP A 135 -2.18 -2.57 0.02
C ASP A 135 -1.37 -3.62 0.78
N THR A 136 -0.68 -4.47 0.03
CA THR A 136 0.28 -5.41 0.61
C THR A 136 1.65 -4.77 0.65
N TYR A 137 2.27 -4.76 1.83
CA TYR A 137 3.61 -4.22 2.01
C TYR A 137 4.62 -5.35 1.84
N GLY A 138 5.13 -5.51 0.62
CA GLY A 138 6.08 -6.55 0.27
C GLY A 138 7.46 -6.38 0.92
N SER A 139 7.81 -5.16 1.31
CA SER A 139 9.01 -4.86 2.08
C SER A 139 8.64 -3.99 3.26
N ILE A 140 9.04 -4.40 4.47
CA ILE A 140 8.83 -3.64 5.70
C ILE A 140 10.18 -3.38 6.34
N PHE A 141 10.43 -2.13 6.68
CA PHE A 141 11.63 -1.68 7.38
C PHE A 141 11.26 -1.18 8.77
N ALA A 142 12.13 -1.42 9.74
CA ALA A 142 12.04 -0.89 11.09
C ALA A 142 13.13 0.16 11.28
N LEU A 143 12.74 1.37 11.66
CA LEU A 143 13.64 2.45 12.05
C LEU A 143 13.69 2.50 13.56
N SER A 144 14.85 2.18 14.14
CA SER A 144 15.13 2.27 15.57
C SER A 144 16.18 3.35 15.84
N GLY A 145 16.15 3.94 17.03
CA GLY A 145 17.12 4.95 17.42
C GLY A 145 17.38 4.90 18.92
N ASP A 146 18.63 4.80 19.31
CA ASP A 146 19.05 4.88 20.71
C ASP A 146 19.50 6.32 21.03
N GLY A 147 18.87 6.95 22.03
CA GLY A 147 19.18 8.32 22.45
C GLY A 147 18.43 9.42 21.69
N PHE A 148 17.51 9.06 20.80
CA PHE A 148 16.65 10.00 20.05
C PHE A 148 15.24 10.04 20.62
N THR A 149 14.63 11.21 20.60
CA THR A 149 13.21 11.39 20.95
C THR A 149 12.33 10.83 19.84
N TYR A 150 11.06 10.55 20.15
CA TYR A 150 10.10 10.09 19.16
C TYR A 150 9.87 11.11 18.03
N ALA A 151 9.93 12.41 18.34
CA ALA A 151 9.80 13.48 17.35
C ALA A 151 10.98 13.46 16.36
N GLU A 152 12.21 13.36 16.85
CA GLU A 152 13.40 13.23 16.00
C GLU A 152 13.36 11.97 15.16
N MET A 153 12.93 10.84 15.73
CA MET A 153 12.75 9.59 15.00
C MET A 153 11.71 9.73 13.88
N LYS A 154 10.65 10.50 14.11
CA LYS A 154 9.64 10.77 13.09
C LYS A 154 10.21 11.58 11.93
N ASP A 155 11.04 12.59 12.20
CA ASP A 155 11.69 13.39 11.15
C ASP A 155 12.59 12.51 10.26
N TYR A 156 13.35 11.59 10.86
CA TYR A 156 14.13 10.61 10.11
C TYR A 156 13.25 9.60 9.36
N ALA A 157 12.13 9.17 9.94
CA ALA A 157 11.18 8.30 9.25
C ALA A 157 10.55 9.01 8.04
N ASP A 158 10.22 10.29 8.14
CA ASP A 158 9.73 11.11 7.04
C ASP A 158 10.79 11.27 5.94
N PHE A 159 12.04 11.48 6.31
CA PHE A 159 13.17 11.48 5.36
C PHE A 159 13.31 10.13 4.63
N VAL A 160 13.35 9.01 5.37
CA VAL A 160 13.43 7.66 4.79
C VAL A 160 12.24 7.39 3.87
N ARG A 161 11.02 7.73 4.31
CA ARG A 161 9.81 7.60 3.51
C ARG A 161 9.91 8.34 2.18
N GLN A 162 10.39 9.57 2.19
CA GLN A 162 10.54 10.38 0.98
C GLN A 162 11.56 9.76 0.01
N GLN A 163 12.68 9.24 0.52
CA GLN A 163 13.68 8.55 -0.31
C GLN A 163 13.13 7.26 -0.92
N LEU A 164 12.36 6.48 -0.14
CA LEU A 164 11.75 5.23 -0.63
C LEU A 164 10.65 5.49 -1.66
N LEU A 165 9.87 6.56 -1.53
CA LEU A 165 8.85 6.95 -2.53
C LEU A 165 9.46 7.31 -3.90
N GLY A 166 10.71 7.73 -3.94
CA GLY A 166 11.44 8.00 -5.18
C GLY A 166 11.95 6.75 -5.91
N VAL A 167 11.81 5.56 -5.33
CA VAL A 167 12.27 4.32 -5.95
C VAL A 167 11.28 3.86 -7.03
N PRO A 168 11.75 3.51 -8.24
CA PRO A 168 10.88 2.99 -9.30
C PRO A 168 10.06 1.78 -8.84
N LEU A 169 8.80 1.67 -9.28
CA LEU A 169 7.83 0.63 -8.93
C LEU A 169 7.27 0.70 -7.50
N VAL A 170 7.63 1.70 -6.70
CA VAL A 170 7.00 1.96 -5.41
C VAL A 170 5.70 2.72 -5.64
N ALA A 171 4.58 2.14 -5.22
CA ALA A 171 3.27 2.80 -5.26
C ALA A 171 3.01 3.64 -4.01
N LYS A 172 3.36 3.11 -2.83
CA LYS A 172 3.05 3.73 -1.54
C LYS A 172 4.10 3.35 -0.51
N VAL A 173 4.39 4.28 0.39
CA VAL A 173 5.16 4.02 1.61
C VAL A 173 4.34 4.50 2.80
N GLU A 174 3.99 3.62 3.70
CA GLU A 174 3.21 3.89 4.90
C GLU A 174 4.06 3.75 6.16
N GLN A 175 3.81 4.61 7.14
CA GLN A 175 4.49 4.59 8.42
C GLN A 175 3.60 3.95 9.48
N PHE A 176 4.17 3.06 10.27
CA PHE A 176 3.49 2.35 11.37
C PHE A 176 4.11 2.72 12.71
N GLY A 177 3.28 2.84 13.73
CA GLY A 177 3.74 3.10 15.09
C GLY A 177 4.15 4.54 15.36
N VAL A 178 3.86 5.48 14.45
CA VAL A 178 4.13 6.91 14.66
C VAL A 178 3.20 7.44 15.73
N GLN A 179 3.77 8.14 16.71
CA GLN A 179 3.01 8.84 17.74
C GLN A 179 2.93 10.34 17.40
N ASN A 180 1.71 10.85 17.34
CA ASN A 180 1.51 12.27 17.08
C ASN A 180 1.89 13.11 18.31
N GLU A 181 2.75 14.10 18.09
CA GLU A 181 3.11 15.08 19.11
C GLU A 181 1.92 16.03 19.36
N LYS A 182 1.66 16.33 20.62
CA LYS A 182 0.60 17.24 21.07
C LYS A 182 1.18 18.24 22.06
N VAL A 183 0.53 19.36 22.18
CA VAL A 183 0.77 20.31 23.26
C VAL A 183 -0.37 20.19 24.25
N ASN A 184 -0.08 19.68 25.43
CA ASN A 184 -1.03 19.57 26.52
C ASN A 184 -1.01 20.85 27.34
N ILE A 185 -2.19 21.39 27.63
CA ILE A 185 -2.39 22.52 28.54
C ILE A 185 -3.08 21.97 29.78
N LEU A 186 -2.30 21.76 30.85
CA LEU A 186 -2.77 21.18 32.09
C LEU A 186 -3.21 22.29 33.06
N PHE A 187 -4.48 22.41 33.27
CA PHE A 187 -5.05 23.42 34.17
C PHE A 187 -5.05 22.94 35.62
N SER A 188 -4.58 23.79 36.54
CA SER A 188 -4.76 23.56 37.96
C SER A 188 -6.19 23.96 38.36
N SER A 189 -7.02 22.98 38.75
CA SER A 189 -8.41 23.24 39.18
C SER A 189 -8.51 24.27 40.31
N LYS A 190 -7.55 24.27 41.25
CA LYS A 190 -7.50 25.21 42.37
C LYS A 190 -7.19 26.62 41.90
N LYS A 191 -6.20 26.80 41.04
CA LYS A 191 -5.83 28.13 40.49
C LYS A 191 -6.93 28.64 39.56
N PHE A 192 -7.55 27.71 38.77
CA PHE A 192 -8.63 28.05 37.87
C PHE A 192 -9.88 28.55 38.60
N ALA A 193 -10.27 27.88 39.69
CA ALA A 193 -11.40 28.31 40.51
C ALA A 193 -11.21 29.74 41.11
N GLN A 194 -9.96 30.13 41.39
CA GLN A 194 -9.64 31.47 41.89
C GLN A 194 -9.81 32.57 40.86
N LEU A 195 -9.74 32.24 39.57
CA LEU A 195 -9.91 33.22 38.48
C LEU A 195 -11.39 33.62 38.24
N GLY A 196 -12.33 32.75 38.65
CA GLY A 196 -13.78 33.05 38.51
C GLY A 196 -14.25 33.13 37.06
N VAL A 197 -13.53 32.57 36.09
CA VAL A 197 -13.78 32.65 34.67
C VAL A 197 -14.32 31.33 34.16
N PRO A 198 -15.35 31.30 33.32
CA PRO A 198 -15.80 30.07 32.67
C PRO A 198 -14.70 29.47 31.79
N PHE A 199 -14.47 28.14 31.88
CA PHE A 199 -13.47 27.42 31.12
C PHE A 199 -13.63 27.65 29.60
N GLU A 200 -14.86 27.65 29.14
CA GLU A 200 -15.24 27.86 27.75
C GLU A 200 -14.76 29.21 27.19
N GLN A 201 -14.73 30.25 28.01
CA GLN A 201 -14.20 31.55 27.61
C GLN A 201 -12.68 31.50 27.34
N ILE A 202 -11.94 30.73 28.12
CA ILE A 202 -10.50 30.53 27.92
C ILE A 202 -10.25 29.76 26.64
N VAL A 203 -10.99 28.65 26.43
CA VAL A 203 -10.86 27.84 25.21
C VAL A 203 -11.15 28.66 23.95
N ASN A 204 -12.21 29.47 23.98
CA ASN A 204 -12.56 30.34 22.86
C ASN A 204 -11.50 31.41 22.58
N GLN A 205 -10.90 32.01 23.62
CA GLN A 205 -9.81 32.97 23.44
C GLN A 205 -8.58 32.30 22.83
N LEU A 206 -8.19 31.07 23.29
CA LEU A 206 -7.08 30.31 22.72
C LEU A 206 -7.35 29.98 21.25
N ALA A 207 -8.56 29.54 20.90
CA ALA A 207 -8.94 29.24 19.54
C ALA A 207 -8.88 30.48 18.63
N THR A 208 -9.36 31.63 19.14
CA THR A 208 -9.34 32.88 18.38
C THR A 208 -7.93 33.43 18.17
N GLN A 209 -7.04 33.27 19.15
CA GLN A 209 -5.66 33.75 19.03
C GLN A 209 -4.77 32.88 18.16
N ASN A 210 -5.10 31.60 18.00
CA ASN A 210 -4.39 30.69 17.11
C ASN A 210 -5.04 30.64 15.71
N ASN A 211 -5.67 31.71 15.28
CA ASN A 211 -6.35 31.78 13.99
C ASN A 211 -5.51 32.57 12.96
N ILE A 212 -5.56 32.12 11.71
CA ILE A 212 -4.98 32.86 10.57
C ILE A 212 -6.10 33.57 9.87
N GLU A 213 -6.14 34.88 10.01
CA GLU A 213 -7.13 35.70 9.32
C GLU A 213 -6.61 36.20 7.97
N ALA A 214 -7.48 36.11 6.96
CA ALA A 214 -7.22 36.70 5.64
C ALA A 214 -7.38 38.21 5.71
N SER A 215 -6.27 38.93 5.88
CA SER A 215 -6.28 40.41 6.11
C SER A 215 -6.33 41.23 4.83
N GLY A 216 -6.43 40.60 3.65
CA GLY A 216 -6.56 41.25 2.36
C GLY A 216 -5.23 41.58 1.66
N ILE A 217 -5.35 42.31 0.55
CA ILE A 217 -4.20 42.71 -0.29
C ILE A 217 -4.18 44.25 -0.35
N LEU A 218 -3.06 44.85 0.01
CA LEU A 218 -2.81 46.25 -0.21
C LEU A 218 -2.28 46.45 -1.64
N VAL A 219 -3.11 47.04 -2.49
CA VAL A 219 -2.73 47.34 -3.88
C VAL A 219 -2.03 48.69 -3.91
N THR A 220 -0.75 48.70 -4.33
CA THR A 220 0.01 49.91 -4.59
C THR A 220 0.17 50.10 -6.11
N PRO A 221 0.58 51.26 -6.60
CA PRO A 221 0.77 51.49 -8.03
C PRO A 221 1.79 50.58 -8.70
N THR A 222 2.71 50.01 -7.92
CA THR A 222 3.82 49.16 -8.42
C THR A 222 3.70 47.69 -7.97
N ASP A 223 3.03 47.40 -6.84
CA ASP A 223 3.05 46.06 -6.22
C ASP A 223 1.74 45.73 -5.49
N ASN A 224 1.44 44.45 -5.42
CA ASN A 224 0.37 43.90 -4.57
C ASN A 224 1.00 43.31 -3.31
N LEU A 225 0.83 43.96 -2.17
CA LEU A 225 1.32 43.54 -0.86
C LEU A 225 0.24 42.73 -0.14
N GLN A 226 0.47 41.42 0.02
CA GLN A 226 -0.41 40.58 0.82
C GLN A 226 -0.18 40.88 2.32
N VAL A 227 -1.19 41.46 2.98
CA VAL A 227 -1.16 41.66 4.43
C VAL A 227 -1.47 40.30 5.09
N ARG A 228 -0.59 39.85 5.95
CA ARG A 228 -0.74 38.61 6.73
C ARG A 228 -0.75 38.97 8.21
N VAL A 229 -1.87 38.75 8.86
CA VAL A 229 -1.92 38.71 10.34
C VAL A 229 -1.83 37.25 10.75
N THR A 230 -0.73 36.87 11.39
CA THR A 230 -0.53 35.52 11.89
C THR A 230 -0.58 35.54 13.39
N GLY A 231 -1.63 34.95 13.96
CA GLY A 231 -1.71 34.64 15.39
C GLY A 231 -1.18 33.24 15.70
N ALA A 232 -0.54 32.54 14.72
CA ALA A 232 -0.10 31.17 14.89
C ALA A 232 0.96 31.07 15.99
N ILE A 233 0.66 30.27 17.00
CA ILE A 233 1.55 29.96 18.13
C ILE A 233 2.62 28.98 17.62
N LYS A 234 3.90 29.37 17.74
CA LYS A 234 5.03 28.59 17.18
C LYS A 234 5.74 27.70 18.19
N SER A 235 5.54 27.95 19.49
CA SER A 235 6.22 27.20 20.53
C SER A 235 5.36 27.03 21.78
N ALA A 236 5.65 26.00 22.59
CA ALA A 236 5.02 25.83 23.90
C ALA A 236 5.26 27.01 24.80
N LYS A 237 6.43 27.66 24.69
CA LYS A 237 6.77 28.84 25.49
C LYS A 237 5.94 30.08 25.10
N GLU A 238 5.72 30.31 23.79
CA GLU A 238 4.78 31.36 23.33
C GLU A 238 3.37 31.14 23.86
N LEU A 239 2.93 29.87 23.89
CA LEU A 239 1.64 29.50 24.44
C LEU A 239 1.59 29.75 25.96
N GLU A 240 2.65 29.45 26.68
CA GLU A 240 2.80 29.71 28.12
C GLU A 240 2.76 31.21 28.44
N ASP A 241 3.41 32.03 27.61
CA ASP A 241 3.49 33.49 27.75
C ASP A 241 2.23 34.22 27.21
N LEU A 242 1.27 33.48 26.65
CA LEU A 242 0.07 34.03 26.06
C LEU A 242 -0.78 34.78 27.11
N GLN A 243 -1.17 36.02 26.76
CA GLN A 243 -2.00 36.85 27.62
C GLN A 243 -3.49 36.59 27.34
N LEU A 244 -4.18 36.15 28.36
CA LEU A 244 -5.63 35.90 28.34
C LEU A 244 -6.35 36.92 29.20
N ARG A 245 -7.60 37.26 28.85
CA ARG A 245 -8.41 38.27 29.54
C ARG A 245 -9.57 37.60 30.26
N ALA A 246 -9.70 37.91 31.54
CA ALA A 246 -10.82 37.51 32.38
C ALA A 246 -11.50 38.74 32.94
N GLY A 247 -12.62 39.18 32.37
CA GLY A 247 -13.27 40.43 32.73
C GLY A 247 -12.34 41.63 32.52
N SER A 248 -11.96 42.33 33.58
CA SER A 248 -11.04 43.47 33.57
C SER A 248 -9.56 43.06 33.81
N THR A 249 -9.29 41.82 34.15
CA THR A 249 -7.95 41.33 34.52
C THR A 249 -7.32 40.60 33.38
N THR A 250 -6.04 40.89 33.09
CA THR A 250 -5.23 40.14 32.14
C THR A 250 -4.24 39.30 32.92
N PHE A 251 -4.07 38.06 32.53
CA PHE A 251 -3.16 37.10 33.16
C PHE A 251 -2.47 36.24 32.08
N ARG A 252 -1.34 35.68 32.42
CA ARG A 252 -0.57 34.82 31.53
C ARG A 252 -1.04 33.37 31.70
N LEU A 253 -1.14 32.63 30.59
CA LEU A 253 -1.58 31.23 30.63
C LEU A 253 -0.72 30.39 31.59
N GLY A 254 0.59 30.59 31.61
CA GLY A 254 1.52 29.87 32.49
C GLY A 254 1.34 30.13 33.98
N ASP A 255 0.59 31.17 34.39
CA ASP A 255 0.35 31.44 35.81
C ASP A 255 -0.63 30.41 36.44
N PHE A 256 -1.51 29.80 35.63
CA PHE A 256 -2.52 28.85 36.10
C PHE A 256 -2.56 27.52 35.35
N ALA A 257 -1.85 27.38 34.23
CA ALA A 257 -1.70 26.17 33.47
C ALA A 257 -0.22 25.81 33.27
N THR A 258 0.07 24.54 33.13
CA THR A 258 1.37 24.04 32.69
C THR A 258 1.24 23.63 31.22
N VAL A 259 2.15 24.12 30.39
CA VAL A 259 2.18 23.80 28.95
C VAL A 259 3.34 22.83 28.72
N GLU A 260 3.02 21.66 28.22
CA GLU A 260 4.02 20.62 27.93
C GLU A 260 3.83 20.00 26.56
N ARG A 261 4.94 19.70 25.90
CA ARG A 261 4.93 18.86 24.70
C ARG A 261 4.88 17.41 25.15
N ALA A 262 3.93 16.67 24.61
CA ALA A 262 3.73 15.26 24.90
C ALA A 262 3.26 14.54 23.64
N TYR A 263 3.21 13.23 23.71
CA TYR A 263 2.62 12.42 22.66
C TYR A 263 1.18 12.07 23.01
N GLN A 264 0.45 11.56 22.02
CA GLN A 264 -0.91 11.11 22.24
C GLN A 264 -0.97 10.02 23.31
N ASP A 265 -1.78 10.23 24.34
CA ASP A 265 -2.05 9.29 25.40
C ASP A 265 -3.58 9.02 25.48
N PRO A 266 -4.05 7.77 25.44
CA PRO A 266 -3.27 6.55 25.18
C PRO A 266 -2.71 6.53 23.74
N PRO A 267 -1.54 5.86 23.52
CA PRO A 267 -0.95 5.71 22.18
C PRO A 267 -1.88 4.89 21.29
N GLN A 268 -2.06 5.32 20.04
CA GLN A 268 -2.98 4.62 19.13
C GLN A 268 -2.40 3.31 18.63
N GLU A 269 -1.26 3.36 18.00
CA GLU A 269 -0.59 2.20 17.41
C GLU A 269 0.89 2.25 17.77
N LYS A 270 1.46 1.10 18.12
CA LYS A 270 2.89 0.95 18.37
C LYS A 270 3.42 -0.23 17.57
N MET A 271 4.57 -0.05 16.93
CA MET A 271 5.32 -1.13 16.32
C MET A 271 6.53 -1.47 17.21
N ARG A 272 6.79 -2.76 17.38
CA ARG A 272 7.97 -3.27 18.07
C ARG A 272 8.73 -4.25 17.20
N PHE A 273 10.03 -4.10 17.20
CA PHE A 273 10.94 -5.01 16.52
C PHE A 273 12.10 -5.34 17.45
N ASN A 274 12.40 -6.63 17.63
CA ASN A 274 13.41 -7.12 18.58
C ASN A 274 13.21 -6.59 20.01
N GLY A 275 11.94 -6.40 20.44
CA GLY A 275 11.60 -5.90 21.78
C GLY A 275 11.70 -4.38 21.97
N LYS A 276 12.23 -3.65 20.99
CA LYS A 276 12.32 -2.17 21.01
C LYS A 276 11.13 -1.53 20.29
N GLU A 277 10.73 -0.35 20.75
CA GLU A 277 9.76 0.47 20.00
C GLU A 277 10.45 1.08 18.77
N VAL A 278 9.80 0.98 17.61
CA VAL A 278 10.33 1.39 16.31
C VAL A 278 9.26 2.09 15.50
N ILE A 279 9.68 2.87 14.50
CA ILE A 279 8.78 3.33 13.44
C ILE A 279 8.94 2.39 12.25
N GLY A 280 7.85 1.74 11.86
CA GLY A 280 7.82 0.88 10.67
C GLY A 280 7.58 1.68 9.40
N LEU A 281 8.22 1.25 8.31
CA LEU A 281 7.98 1.77 6.96
C LEU A 281 7.63 0.59 6.05
N GLY A 282 6.36 0.52 5.66
CA GLY A 282 5.87 -0.50 4.72
C GLY A 282 5.87 0.03 3.30
N VAL A 283 6.49 -0.71 2.39
CA VAL A 283 6.60 -0.36 0.97
C VAL A 283 5.67 -1.25 0.16
N SER A 284 4.72 -0.65 -0.55
CA SER A 284 3.81 -1.30 -1.49
C SER A 284 4.29 -1.11 -2.92
N MET A 285 4.15 -2.16 -3.73
CA MET A 285 4.54 -2.15 -5.15
C MET A 285 3.39 -1.71 -6.05
N GLU A 286 3.70 -1.06 -7.16
CA GLU A 286 2.75 -0.79 -8.24
C GLU A 286 2.14 -2.09 -8.79
N LYS A 287 0.84 -2.06 -9.12
CA LYS A 287 0.12 -3.22 -9.69
C LYS A 287 0.79 -3.66 -11.00
N GLY A 288 1.01 -4.97 -11.12
CA GLY A 288 1.69 -5.54 -12.30
C GLY A 288 3.20 -5.30 -12.34
N GLY A 289 3.80 -4.74 -11.31
CA GLY A 289 5.23 -4.51 -11.18
C GLY A 289 6.03 -5.81 -11.03
N ASN A 290 7.35 -5.67 -11.07
CA ASN A 290 8.30 -6.76 -10.81
C ASN A 290 8.91 -6.58 -9.42
N ILE A 291 8.50 -7.43 -8.48
CA ILE A 291 8.92 -7.34 -7.07
C ILE A 291 10.43 -7.60 -6.89
N ILE A 292 11.05 -8.39 -7.76
CA ILE A 292 12.50 -8.69 -7.69
C ILE A 292 13.29 -7.44 -8.03
N LYS A 293 12.92 -6.76 -9.14
CA LYS A 293 13.55 -5.48 -9.54
C LYS A 293 13.32 -4.40 -8.49
N LEU A 294 12.12 -4.35 -7.92
CA LEU A 294 11.83 -3.45 -6.81
C LEU A 294 12.76 -3.73 -5.63
N GLY A 295 12.95 -5.00 -5.26
CA GLY A 295 13.83 -5.40 -4.16
C GLY A 295 15.28 -4.96 -4.35
N GLU A 296 15.82 -5.12 -5.55
CA GLU A 296 17.18 -4.66 -5.92
C GLU A 296 17.31 -3.13 -5.81
N SER A 297 16.33 -2.40 -6.32
CA SER A 297 16.30 -0.94 -6.25
C SER A 297 16.12 -0.43 -4.82
N LEU A 298 15.30 -1.10 -4.01
CA LEU A 298 15.11 -0.79 -2.59
C LEU A 298 16.40 -1.03 -1.80
N GLN A 299 17.08 -2.17 -2.02
CA GLN A 299 18.32 -2.48 -1.33
C GLN A 299 19.38 -1.42 -1.58
N SER A 300 19.61 -1.04 -2.84
CA SER A 300 20.58 0.00 -3.20
C SER A 300 20.23 1.36 -2.59
N THR A 301 18.94 1.67 -2.49
CA THR A 301 18.48 2.93 -1.87
C THR A 301 18.62 2.89 -0.36
N VAL A 302 18.28 1.77 0.30
CA VAL A 302 18.44 1.60 1.75
C VAL A 302 19.90 1.70 2.16
N GLU A 303 20.84 1.16 1.38
CA GLU A 303 22.28 1.31 1.65
C GLU A 303 22.71 2.79 1.59
N ARG A 304 22.23 3.56 0.63
CA ARG A 304 22.45 5.00 0.56
C ARG A 304 21.84 5.76 1.72
N ILE A 305 20.64 5.40 2.13
CA ILE A 305 19.94 6.00 3.28
C ILE A 305 20.73 5.72 4.56
N ARG A 306 21.16 4.48 4.80
CA ARG A 306 21.97 4.10 5.98
C ARG A 306 23.25 4.94 6.09
N ALA A 307 23.87 5.27 4.99
CA ALA A 307 25.06 6.12 4.97
C ALA A 307 24.78 7.59 5.34
N GLN A 308 23.52 8.03 5.27
CA GLN A 308 23.09 9.39 5.59
C GLN A 308 22.47 9.51 6.98
N LEU A 309 22.09 8.40 7.58
CA LEU A 309 21.51 8.39 8.94
C LEU A 309 22.63 8.62 9.98
N PRO A 310 22.33 9.37 11.04
CA PRO A 310 23.29 9.58 12.12
C PRO A 310 23.56 8.28 12.90
N VAL A 311 24.70 8.24 13.56
CA VAL A 311 25.07 7.14 14.44
C VAL A 311 24.04 7.01 15.55
N GLY A 312 23.56 5.79 15.79
CA GLY A 312 22.51 5.48 16.76
C GLY A 312 21.13 5.29 16.13
N ILE A 313 20.96 5.61 14.85
CA ILE A 313 19.74 5.27 14.11
C ILE A 313 20.03 4.10 13.18
N GLU A 314 19.22 3.04 13.30
CA GLU A 314 19.34 1.83 12.51
C GLU A 314 18.08 1.63 11.66
N LEU A 315 18.27 1.28 10.40
CA LEU A 315 17.21 0.91 9.47
C LEU A 315 17.36 -0.56 9.12
N GLU A 316 16.51 -1.41 9.68
CA GLU A 316 16.56 -2.85 9.51
C GLU A 316 15.38 -3.35 8.67
N GLN A 317 15.58 -4.42 7.92
CA GLN A 317 14.52 -5.04 7.12
C GLN A 317 13.81 -6.12 7.93
N VAL A 318 12.49 -5.94 8.15
CA VAL A 318 11.63 -6.87 8.90
C VAL A 318 11.01 -7.91 7.97
N ALA A 319 10.52 -7.48 6.80
CA ALA A 319 9.94 -8.36 5.80
C ALA A 319 10.57 -8.10 4.42
N ASN A 320 10.85 -9.19 3.70
CA ASN A 320 11.52 -9.17 2.39
C ASN A 320 10.84 -10.15 1.42
N GLN A 321 9.68 -9.75 0.90
CA GLN A 321 8.96 -10.52 -0.12
C GLN A 321 9.77 -10.69 -1.43
N PRO A 322 10.53 -9.68 -1.91
CA PRO A 322 11.43 -9.86 -3.06
C PRO A 322 12.32 -11.09 -2.97
N ARG A 323 12.90 -11.35 -1.80
CA ARG A 323 13.76 -12.53 -1.55
C ARG A 323 12.96 -13.84 -1.65
N ALA A 324 11.74 -13.88 -1.11
CA ALA A 324 10.88 -15.05 -1.18
C ALA A 324 10.47 -15.37 -2.64
N VAL A 325 10.14 -14.34 -3.41
CA VAL A 325 9.78 -14.49 -4.83
C VAL A 325 10.99 -14.90 -5.66
N THR A 326 12.17 -14.32 -5.42
CA THR A 326 13.41 -14.74 -6.08
C THR A 326 13.70 -16.22 -5.83
N ALA A 327 13.55 -16.69 -4.61
CA ALA A 327 13.73 -18.11 -4.27
C ALA A 327 12.73 -18.99 -5.06
N SER A 328 11.45 -18.63 -5.09
CA SER A 328 10.40 -19.39 -5.80
C SER A 328 10.63 -19.41 -7.32
N VAL A 329 11.01 -18.28 -7.92
CA VAL A 329 11.29 -18.19 -9.36
C VAL A 329 12.55 -18.99 -9.72
N SER A 330 13.61 -18.92 -8.91
CA SER A 330 14.84 -19.66 -9.14
C SER A 330 14.63 -21.18 -9.00
N GLU A 331 13.82 -21.62 -8.05
CA GLU A 331 13.43 -23.03 -7.90
C GLU A 331 12.64 -23.52 -9.12
N PHE A 332 11.69 -22.71 -9.62
CA PHE A 332 10.97 -23.04 -10.85
C PHE A 332 11.91 -23.19 -12.04
N VAL A 333 12.81 -22.24 -12.27
CA VAL A 333 13.77 -22.29 -13.39
C VAL A 333 14.68 -23.53 -13.26
N ARG A 334 15.14 -23.83 -12.06
CA ARG A 334 15.94 -25.04 -11.80
C ARG A 334 15.14 -26.31 -12.12
N THR A 335 13.93 -26.44 -11.60
CA THR A 335 13.05 -27.61 -11.85
C THR A 335 12.76 -27.76 -13.34
N LEU A 336 12.53 -26.63 -14.04
CA LEU A 336 12.35 -26.63 -15.49
C LEU A 336 13.57 -27.17 -16.23
N ILE A 337 14.77 -26.70 -15.89
CA ILE A 337 16.01 -27.16 -16.50
C ILE A 337 16.22 -28.64 -16.21
N GLU A 338 16.03 -29.08 -14.97
CA GLU A 338 16.12 -30.49 -14.57
C GLU A 338 15.14 -31.37 -15.37
N ALA A 339 13.88 -30.93 -15.50
CA ALA A 339 12.86 -31.65 -16.28
C ALA A 339 13.26 -31.73 -17.77
N VAL A 340 13.73 -30.66 -18.37
CA VAL A 340 14.21 -30.69 -19.77
C VAL A 340 15.38 -31.65 -19.93
N ILE A 341 16.34 -31.65 -19.02
CA ILE A 341 17.49 -32.56 -19.08
C ILE A 341 17.04 -34.02 -18.97
N ILE A 342 16.14 -34.33 -18.02
CA ILE A 342 15.61 -35.70 -17.83
C ILE A 342 14.88 -36.19 -19.10
N VAL A 343 14.00 -35.32 -19.65
CA VAL A 343 13.25 -35.65 -20.86
C VAL A 343 14.16 -35.87 -22.05
N LEU A 344 15.18 -35.02 -22.21
CA LEU A 344 16.22 -35.22 -23.23
C LEU A 344 16.93 -36.56 -23.06
N ALA A 345 17.38 -36.89 -21.85
CA ALA A 345 18.07 -38.15 -21.58
C ALA A 345 17.17 -39.36 -21.90
N VAL A 346 15.92 -39.35 -21.45
CA VAL A 346 14.93 -40.40 -21.72
C VAL A 346 14.63 -40.50 -23.22
N SER A 347 14.40 -39.38 -23.92
CA SER A 347 14.11 -39.36 -25.35
C SER A 347 15.29 -39.88 -26.17
N PHE A 348 16.54 -39.53 -25.81
CA PHE A 348 17.73 -40.07 -26.46
C PHE A 348 17.87 -41.57 -26.23
N LEU A 349 17.58 -42.08 -25.03
CA LEU A 349 17.65 -43.49 -24.72
C LEU A 349 16.51 -44.28 -25.37
N ALA A 350 15.28 -43.80 -25.27
CA ALA A 350 14.10 -44.55 -25.74
C ALA A 350 13.91 -44.46 -27.28
N LEU A 351 14.14 -43.32 -27.89
CA LEU A 351 13.91 -43.11 -29.33
C LEU A 351 15.19 -43.12 -30.16
N GLY A 352 16.31 -42.77 -29.57
CA GLY A 352 17.60 -42.68 -30.28
C GLY A 352 18.42 -43.97 -30.32
N LEU A 353 18.16 -44.92 -29.43
CA LEU A 353 19.00 -46.13 -29.35
C LEU A 353 18.49 -47.21 -30.31
N HIS A 354 19.20 -47.40 -31.42
CA HIS A 354 18.95 -48.49 -32.36
C HIS A 354 19.94 -49.66 -32.08
N THR A 355 19.38 -50.80 -31.71
CA THR A 355 20.17 -52.00 -31.34
C THR A 355 20.48 -52.95 -32.49
N LYS A 356 19.86 -52.77 -33.68
CA LYS A 356 20.03 -53.59 -34.85
C LYS A 356 20.17 -52.76 -36.11
N PRO A 357 21.11 -53.07 -37.07
CA PRO A 357 22.13 -54.08 -37.02
C PRO A 357 23.45 -53.70 -36.32
N LYS A 358 23.59 -52.39 -35.99
CA LYS A 358 24.72 -51.82 -35.20
C LYS A 358 24.17 -50.82 -34.20
N LEU A 359 24.79 -50.76 -33.04
CA LEU A 359 24.48 -49.79 -32.03
C LEU A 359 24.67 -48.36 -32.64
N SER A 360 23.60 -47.67 -32.89
CA SER A 360 23.63 -46.29 -33.40
C SER A 360 22.69 -45.43 -32.57
N LEU A 361 23.14 -44.21 -32.28
CA LEU A 361 22.37 -43.20 -31.55
C LEU A 361 21.85 -42.18 -32.56
N ASP A 362 20.52 -42.11 -32.75
CA ASP A 362 19.90 -41.06 -33.55
C ASP A 362 19.53 -39.86 -32.63
N VAL A 363 20.20 -38.74 -32.80
CA VAL A 363 20.05 -37.54 -32.00
C VAL A 363 18.80 -36.73 -32.42
N ARG A 364 18.22 -36.98 -33.58
CA ARG A 364 17.16 -36.18 -34.16
C ARG A 364 15.87 -36.15 -33.34
N PRO A 365 15.32 -37.28 -32.83
CA PRO A 365 14.09 -37.23 -32.03
C PRO A 365 14.27 -36.45 -30.72
N GLY A 366 15.38 -36.67 -30.04
CA GLY A 366 15.69 -35.95 -28.83
C GLY A 366 15.84 -34.43 -29.04
N LEU A 367 16.43 -34.01 -30.17
CA LEU A 367 16.58 -32.62 -30.51
C LEU A 367 15.21 -31.91 -30.79
N VAL A 368 14.27 -32.64 -31.40
CA VAL A 368 12.91 -32.15 -31.64
C VAL A 368 12.23 -31.86 -30.30
N VAL A 369 12.25 -32.80 -29.36
CA VAL A 369 11.67 -32.63 -28.03
C VAL A 369 12.36 -31.50 -27.28
N ALA A 370 13.70 -31.38 -27.37
CA ALA A 370 14.48 -30.32 -26.75
C ALA A 370 14.10 -28.92 -27.21
N LEU A 371 13.71 -28.77 -28.46
CA LEU A 371 13.31 -27.49 -29.04
C LEU A 371 11.84 -27.22 -28.80
N THR A 372 10.98 -28.22 -28.74
CA THR A 372 9.54 -28.05 -28.57
C THR A 372 9.18 -27.47 -27.22
N ILE A 373 9.79 -27.95 -26.12
CA ILE A 373 9.49 -27.52 -24.77
C ILE A 373 9.77 -26.02 -24.55
N PRO A 374 10.98 -25.48 -24.82
CA PRO A 374 11.26 -24.05 -24.69
C PRO A 374 10.38 -23.20 -25.62
N MET A 375 10.04 -23.73 -26.80
CA MET A 375 9.20 -23.04 -27.77
C MET A 375 7.77 -22.85 -27.26
N VAL A 376 7.15 -23.90 -26.72
CA VAL A 376 5.81 -23.84 -26.14
C VAL A 376 5.80 -22.89 -24.94
N LEU A 377 6.83 -22.94 -24.09
CA LEU A 377 6.96 -21.99 -22.98
C LEU A 377 7.10 -20.54 -23.46
N ALA A 378 7.89 -20.30 -24.52
CA ALA A 378 8.02 -18.98 -25.12
C ALA A 378 6.67 -18.43 -25.61
N ILE A 379 5.88 -19.27 -26.30
CA ILE A 379 4.53 -18.93 -26.74
C ILE A 379 3.62 -18.70 -25.53
N THR A 380 3.70 -19.52 -24.51
CA THR A 380 2.91 -19.35 -23.27
C THR A 380 3.23 -18.02 -22.57
N PHE A 381 4.50 -17.64 -22.44
CA PHE A 381 4.87 -16.35 -21.88
C PHE A 381 4.36 -15.17 -22.72
N LEU A 382 4.32 -15.32 -24.05
CA LEU A 382 3.73 -14.32 -24.92
C LEU A 382 2.23 -14.16 -24.66
N PHE A 383 1.49 -15.27 -24.56
CA PHE A 383 0.06 -15.24 -24.22
C PHE A 383 -0.17 -14.70 -22.81
N MET A 384 0.61 -15.09 -21.82
CA MET A 384 0.54 -14.52 -20.47
C MET A 384 0.69 -13.00 -20.51
N ARG A 385 1.64 -12.48 -21.31
CA ARG A 385 1.83 -11.03 -21.48
C ARG A 385 0.63 -10.34 -22.12
N VAL A 386 0.03 -10.96 -23.13
CA VAL A 386 -1.15 -10.41 -23.83
C VAL A 386 -2.40 -10.42 -22.95
N LEU A 387 -2.53 -11.46 -22.10
CA LEU A 387 -3.65 -11.62 -21.16
C LEU A 387 -3.42 -10.95 -19.80
N ASP A 388 -2.32 -10.23 -19.67
CA ASP A 388 -1.91 -9.55 -18.41
C ASP A 388 -1.78 -10.49 -17.20
N ILE A 389 -1.32 -11.71 -17.43
CA ILE A 389 -1.08 -12.72 -16.38
C ILE A 389 0.39 -12.62 -15.95
N SER A 390 0.61 -12.26 -14.68
CA SER A 390 1.95 -12.17 -14.08
C SER A 390 2.49 -13.55 -13.67
N LEU A 391 3.82 -13.62 -13.49
CA LEU A 391 4.47 -14.77 -12.89
C LEU A 391 4.32 -14.71 -11.36
N HIS A 392 3.61 -15.68 -10.80
CA HIS A 392 3.41 -15.86 -9.36
C HIS A 392 3.34 -17.34 -9.02
N LYS A 393 3.34 -17.71 -7.75
CA LYS A 393 3.38 -19.12 -7.29
C LYS A 393 2.36 -20.01 -7.99
N ILE A 394 1.13 -19.51 -8.19
CA ILE A 394 0.05 -20.28 -8.83
C ILE A 394 0.34 -20.48 -10.32
N SER A 395 0.72 -19.42 -11.05
CA SER A 395 1.03 -19.52 -12.49
C SER A 395 2.26 -20.40 -12.74
N LEU A 396 3.29 -20.32 -11.89
CA LEU A 396 4.46 -21.19 -11.94
C LEU A 396 4.08 -22.65 -11.68
N GLY A 397 3.22 -22.92 -10.70
CA GLY A 397 2.69 -24.25 -10.44
C GLY A 397 1.91 -24.82 -11.62
N ALA A 398 1.06 -24.00 -12.25
CA ALA A 398 0.34 -24.40 -13.47
C ALA A 398 1.28 -24.72 -14.64
N LEU A 399 2.36 -23.93 -14.81
CA LEU A 399 3.38 -24.18 -15.83
C LEU A 399 4.12 -25.51 -15.58
N ILE A 400 4.44 -25.84 -14.33
CA ILE A 400 5.08 -27.13 -13.98
C ILE A 400 4.16 -28.32 -14.35
N ILE A 401 2.87 -28.23 -14.03
CA ILE A 401 1.87 -29.26 -14.37
C ILE A 401 1.74 -29.38 -15.89
N ALA A 402 1.61 -28.25 -16.61
CA ALA A 402 1.53 -28.21 -18.06
C ALA A 402 2.78 -28.80 -18.74
N LEU A 403 3.96 -28.60 -18.14
CA LEU A 403 5.20 -29.17 -18.64
C LEU A 403 5.18 -30.73 -18.62
N GLY A 404 4.63 -31.33 -17.57
CA GLY A 404 4.44 -32.77 -17.48
C GLY A 404 3.57 -33.33 -18.61
N LEU A 405 2.46 -32.66 -18.93
CA LEU A 405 1.56 -33.03 -20.03
C LEU A 405 2.21 -32.82 -21.40
N LEU A 406 2.99 -31.76 -21.55
CA LEU A 406 3.67 -31.42 -22.80
C LEU A 406 4.75 -32.47 -23.18
N VAL A 407 5.41 -33.04 -22.18
CA VAL A 407 6.41 -34.09 -22.39
C VAL A 407 5.77 -35.34 -23.01
N ASP A 408 4.59 -35.72 -22.55
CA ASP A 408 3.87 -36.87 -23.08
C ASP A 408 3.46 -36.63 -24.54
N ASP A 409 2.95 -35.44 -24.88
CA ASP A 409 2.59 -35.08 -26.27
C ASP A 409 3.81 -35.00 -27.21
N ALA A 410 4.98 -34.68 -26.70
CA ALA A 410 6.21 -34.59 -27.50
C ALA A 410 6.85 -35.96 -27.80
N ILE A 411 6.46 -37.01 -27.07
CA ILE A 411 6.97 -38.38 -27.25
C ILE A 411 6.10 -39.22 -28.20
N ILE A 412 4.83 -38.88 -28.35
CA ILE A 412 3.89 -39.48 -29.30
C ILE A 412 4.15 -38.97 -30.72
#